data_65223f3f66f4508d900d15a8a2df4dae
#
_entry.id   65223f3f66f4508d900d15a8a2df4dae
#
_cell.length_a   1.000
_cell.length_b   1.000
_cell.length_c   1.000
_cell.angle_alpha   90.00
_cell.angle_beta   90.00
_cell.angle_gamma   90.00
#
_symmetry.space_group_name_H-M   'P 1'
#
loop_
_entity.id
_entity.type
_entity.pdbx_description
1 polymer ?
#
loop_
_entity_poly.entity_id
_entity_poly.type
_entity_poly.pdbx_seq_one_letter_code
_entity_poly.pdbx_strand_id
1 'polypeptide(L)'
;MKKLNNNELPTNIVKQLENIEQQYGKKIEIYADYTDQEFLTLDQANHQAKGEDMIQVIITNEKYNDFVLAHELHHIELELSDEPSISCAVTTGKQDNDGRVLSIANSVFETLEHATIVKEQIADGTFTDAVKAEYLRGIDAALTPKVQLDLANMRFYRTLIMLDGMVFGQHEHDEDWQHNFPTSFKYATKLVEIVEQNDLTVPFQFRRALVNILDAYNEIIISNGYQGMHFHTFLNITPVISKRQLRLSLNQVYQIKHSEFKNRATGKDAFDLIAMNDGQSIATLNLDPAKVTPEFYKAFYQHTIEEVFKGEDIKYLIR
;
A
#
# COMPACT_ATOMS: atom_id res chain seq x y z
N MET A 1 -28.02 6.13 -0.21
CA MET A 1 -26.90 6.78 0.50
C MET A 1 -27.42 7.93 1.35
N LYS A 2 -27.13 7.95 2.66
CA LYS A 2 -27.58 8.94 3.66
C LYS A 2 -26.34 9.61 4.27
N LYS A 3 -26.30 10.95 4.30
CA LYS A 3 -25.25 11.68 5.03
C LYS A 3 -25.48 11.51 6.54
N LEU A 4 -24.44 11.14 7.29
CA LEU A 4 -24.44 11.07 8.73
C LEU A 4 -23.95 12.39 9.32
N ASN A 5 -24.57 12.80 10.44
CA ASN A 5 -24.16 13.97 11.20
C ASN A 5 -23.39 13.54 12.45
N ASN A 6 -22.57 14.42 13.01
CA ASN A 6 -21.74 14.10 14.20
C ASN A 6 -22.54 13.57 15.39
N ASN A 7 -23.81 13.94 15.55
CA ASN A 7 -24.66 13.43 16.62
C ASN A 7 -25.17 11.99 16.41
N GLU A 8 -24.95 11.43 15.22
CA GLU A 8 -25.27 10.04 14.87
C GLU A 8 -24.03 9.12 14.97
N LEU A 9 -22.86 9.70 15.32
CA LEU A 9 -21.57 9.00 15.38
C LEU A 9 -21.11 8.85 16.84
N PRO A 10 -20.34 7.80 17.15
CA PRO A 10 -19.68 7.64 18.46
C PRO A 10 -18.74 8.81 18.78
N THR A 11 -18.57 9.10 20.07
CA THR A 11 -17.76 10.23 20.54
C THR A 11 -16.28 10.12 20.15
N ASN A 12 -15.72 8.90 20.13
CA ASN A 12 -14.34 8.65 19.70
C ASN A 12 -14.17 8.98 18.19
N ILE A 13 -15.11 8.58 17.36
CA ILE A 13 -15.13 8.90 15.92
C ILE A 13 -15.22 10.41 15.68
N VAL A 14 -16.11 11.10 16.41
CA VAL A 14 -16.23 12.57 16.30
C VAL A 14 -14.91 13.25 16.67
N LYS A 15 -14.24 12.79 17.72
CA LYS A 15 -12.93 13.34 18.12
C LYS A 15 -11.85 13.08 17.06
N GLN A 16 -11.84 11.90 16.43
CA GLN A 16 -10.89 11.56 15.37
C GLN A 16 -11.13 12.48 14.15
N LEU A 17 -12.38 12.68 13.74
CA LEU A 17 -12.73 13.63 12.68
C LEU A 17 -12.25 15.06 12.99
N GLU A 18 -12.52 15.56 14.20
CA GLU A 18 -12.06 16.88 14.63
C GLU A 18 -10.53 17.01 14.62
N ASN A 19 -9.81 15.95 15.01
CA ASN A 19 -8.34 15.92 14.97
C ASN A 19 -7.82 16.00 13.52
N ILE A 20 -8.39 15.22 12.59
CA ILE A 20 -8.00 15.23 11.18
C ILE A 20 -8.28 16.60 10.57
N GLU A 21 -9.46 17.17 10.79
CA GLU A 21 -9.82 18.51 10.31
C GLU A 21 -8.86 19.58 10.86
N GLN A 22 -8.54 19.52 12.15
CA GLN A 22 -7.64 20.48 12.81
C GLN A 22 -6.18 20.34 12.31
N GLN A 23 -5.70 19.11 12.15
CA GLN A 23 -4.29 18.85 11.82
C GLN A 23 -3.98 19.07 10.34
N TYR A 24 -4.89 18.65 9.47
CA TYR A 24 -4.66 18.60 8.02
C TYR A 24 -5.52 19.59 7.21
N GLY A 25 -6.47 20.27 7.86
CA GLY A 25 -7.37 21.21 7.19
C GLY A 25 -8.35 20.55 6.20
N LYS A 26 -8.54 19.22 6.32
CA LYS A 26 -9.42 18.44 5.45
C LYS A 26 -10.75 18.19 6.13
N LYS A 27 -11.85 18.65 5.51
CA LYS A 27 -13.19 18.32 5.98
C LYS A 27 -13.59 16.92 5.55
N ILE A 28 -14.10 16.12 6.49
CA ILE A 28 -14.58 14.76 6.20
C ILE A 28 -16.10 14.72 6.26
N GLU A 29 -16.73 14.22 5.20
CA GLU A 29 -18.16 13.97 5.13
C GLU A 29 -18.43 12.45 5.06
N ILE A 30 -19.26 11.95 5.99
CA ILE A 30 -19.56 10.52 6.10
C ILE A 30 -20.93 10.23 5.51
N TYR A 31 -21.02 9.19 4.72
CA TYR A 31 -22.23 8.70 4.11
C TYR A 31 -22.43 7.22 4.39
N ALA A 32 -23.64 6.85 4.79
CA ALA A 32 -24.07 5.48 4.93
C ALA A 32 -24.78 5.02 3.64
N ASP A 33 -24.34 3.89 3.10
CA ASP A 33 -24.95 3.20 1.97
C ASP A 33 -25.03 1.70 2.31
N TYR A 34 -25.71 1.42 3.42
CA TYR A 34 -25.74 0.11 4.04
C TYR A 34 -26.26 -0.97 3.09
N THR A 35 -25.53 -2.07 3.03
CA THR A 35 -25.88 -3.27 2.27
C THR A 35 -25.84 -4.48 3.19
N ASP A 36 -26.56 -5.53 2.82
CA ASP A 36 -26.53 -6.78 3.56
C ASP A 36 -25.17 -7.47 3.37
N GLN A 37 -24.42 -7.63 4.46
CA GLN A 37 -23.07 -8.17 4.47
C GLN A 37 -23.03 -9.50 5.18
N GLU A 38 -22.60 -10.56 4.49
CA GLU A 38 -22.47 -11.90 5.06
C GLU A 38 -21.30 -11.98 6.06
N PHE A 39 -20.22 -11.23 5.80
CA PHE A 39 -18.99 -11.20 6.59
C PHE A 39 -18.52 -9.77 6.85
N LEU A 40 -17.78 -9.59 7.93
CA LEU A 40 -17.02 -8.36 8.13
C LEU A 40 -15.71 -8.42 7.33
N THR A 41 -15.48 -7.38 6.52
CA THR A 41 -14.25 -7.18 5.76
C THR A 41 -13.80 -5.73 5.86
N LEU A 42 -12.50 -5.44 5.65
CA LEU A 42 -11.96 -4.10 5.84
C LEU A 42 -12.34 -3.12 4.72
N ASP A 43 -12.72 -3.63 3.54
CA ASP A 43 -13.18 -2.85 2.38
C ASP A 43 -14.65 -2.38 2.45
N GLN A 44 -15.30 -2.55 3.61
CA GLN A 44 -16.69 -2.10 3.84
C GLN A 44 -16.82 -0.63 4.23
N ALA A 45 -15.71 0.08 4.23
CA ALA A 45 -15.65 1.53 4.11
C ALA A 45 -14.69 1.89 2.99
N ASN A 46 -14.86 3.07 2.41
CA ASN A 46 -13.92 3.62 1.44
C ASN A 46 -14.00 5.15 1.46
N HIS A 47 -12.92 5.80 1.05
CA HIS A 47 -12.88 7.24 0.94
C HIS A 47 -12.47 7.73 -0.44
N GLN A 48 -12.80 8.96 -0.75
CA GLN A 48 -12.37 9.66 -1.97
C GLN A 48 -12.26 11.16 -1.74
N ALA A 49 -11.24 11.77 -2.30
CA ALA A 49 -11.11 13.22 -2.33
C ALA A 49 -12.23 13.86 -3.17
N LYS A 50 -12.83 14.93 -2.66
CA LYS A 50 -13.83 15.76 -3.34
C LYS A 50 -13.32 17.20 -3.44
N GLY A 51 -12.39 17.43 -4.34
CA GLY A 51 -11.63 18.67 -4.41
C GLY A 51 -10.46 18.71 -3.44
N GLU A 52 -9.93 19.92 -3.18
CA GLU A 52 -8.69 20.07 -2.39
C GLU A 52 -8.92 19.94 -0.87
N ASP A 53 -10.10 20.31 -0.37
CA ASP A 53 -10.33 20.50 1.07
C ASP A 53 -11.33 19.49 1.67
N MET A 54 -11.85 18.55 0.88
CA MET A 54 -12.90 17.64 1.35
C MET A 54 -12.60 16.19 0.99
N ILE A 55 -12.84 15.31 1.94
CA ILE A 55 -12.81 13.85 1.77
C ILE A 55 -14.22 13.32 2.06
N GLN A 56 -14.73 12.49 1.17
CA GLN A 56 -15.98 11.76 1.36
C GLN A 56 -15.68 10.33 1.77
N VAL A 57 -16.26 9.90 2.89
CA VAL A 57 -16.20 8.50 3.34
C VAL A 57 -17.57 7.85 3.14
N ILE A 58 -17.59 6.65 2.60
CA ILE A 58 -18.81 5.85 2.40
C ILE A 58 -18.66 4.55 3.20
N ILE A 59 -19.61 4.26 4.09
CA ILE A 59 -19.66 3.02 4.86
C ILE A 59 -20.83 2.16 4.40
N THR A 60 -20.56 0.85 4.23
CA THR A 60 -21.56 -0.11 3.73
C THR A 60 -21.99 -1.14 4.77
N ASN A 61 -21.27 -1.28 5.89
CA ASN A 61 -21.63 -2.17 6.99
C ASN A 61 -22.36 -1.43 8.10
N GLU A 62 -23.62 -1.80 8.37
CA GLU A 62 -24.42 -1.18 9.43
C GLU A 62 -24.05 -1.74 10.81
N LYS A 63 -23.83 -3.04 10.92
CA LYS A 63 -23.62 -3.72 12.20
C LYS A 63 -22.27 -3.36 12.86
N TYR A 64 -21.24 -3.15 12.04
CA TYR A 64 -19.87 -2.84 12.50
C TYR A 64 -19.42 -1.46 12.00
N ASN A 65 -20.38 -0.54 11.84
CA ASN A 65 -20.13 0.80 11.29
C ASN A 65 -19.03 1.56 12.03
N ASP A 66 -18.98 1.48 13.37
CA ASP A 66 -17.98 2.17 14.17
C ASP A 66 -16.57 1.66 13.90
N PHE A 67 -16.44 0.33 13.77
CA PHE A 67 -15.16 -0.31 13.45
C PHE A 67 -14.68 0.03 12.03
N VAL A 68 -15.54 -0.17 11.01
CA VAL A 68 -15.13 0.10 9.62
C VAL A 68 -14.88 1.58 9.35
N LEU A 69 -15.62 2.46 10.04
CA LEU A 69 -15.40 3.89 9.93
C LEU A 69 -14.09 4.34 10.61
N ALA A 70 -13.82 3.87 11.84
CA ALA A 70 -12.54 4.14 12.51
C ALA A 70 -11.36 3.64 11.67
N HIS A 71 -11.47 2.43 11.11
CA HIS A 71 -10.49 1.86 10.23
C HIS A 71 -10.18 2.76 9.04
N GLU A 72 -11.20 3.21 8.34
CA GLU A 72 -11.06 4.08 7.17
C GLU A 72 -10.49 5.46 7.53
N LEU A 73 -10.86 6.00 8.70
CA LEU A 73 -10.29 7.25 9.18
C LEU A 73 -8.79 7.13 9.50
N HIS A 74 -8.32 5.99 10.01
CA HIS A 74 -6.89 5.75 10.20
C HIS A 74 -6.14 5.67 8.87
N HIS A 75 -6.70 5.05 7.81
CA HIS A 75 -6.12 5.12 6.46
C HIS A 75 -6.01 6.57 5.97
N ILE A 76 -7.04 7.39 6.17
CA ILE A 76 -7.00 8.82 5.82
C ILE A 76 -5.90 9.55 6.60
N GLU A 77 -5.74 9.29 7.90
CA GLU A 77 -4.67 9.88 8.72
C GLU A 77 -3.28 9.50 8.17
N LEU A 78 -3.07 8.24 7.81
CA LEU A 78 -1.81 7.76 7.20
C LEU A 78 -1.58 8.42 5.84
N GLU A 79 -2.58 8.46 4.96
CA GLU A 79 -2.47 9.10 3.63
C GLU A 79 -2.12 10.59 3.72
N LEU A 80 -2.68 11.31 4.72
CA LEU A 80 -2.43 12.73 4.96
C LEU A 80 -1.11 12.99 5.70
N SER A 81 -0.50 11.97 6.28
CA SER A 81 0.77 12.05 7.00
C SER A 81 1.99 11.94 6.06
N ASP A 82 3.18 12.01 6.64
CA ASP A 82 4.44 11.81 5.93
C ASP A 82 4.77 10.30 5.81
N GLU A 83 3.89 9.53 5.14
CA GLU A 83 4.13 8.13 4.83
C GLU A 83 4.64 7.90 3.40
N PRO A 84 5.43 6.82 3.19
CA PRO A 84 5.76 6.36 1.83
C PRO A 84 4.49 5.98 1.07
N SER A 85 4.47 6.21 -0.23
CA SER A 85 3.36 5.83 -1.10
C SER A 85 3.85 5.03 -2.30
N ILE A 86 2.94 4.29 -2.93
CA ILE A 86 3.17 3.59 -4.19
C ILE A 86 2.53 4.39 -5.32
N SER A 87 3.21 4.47 -6.45
CA SER A 87 2.64 4.97 -7.69
C SER A 87 3.12 4.15 -8.88
N CYS A 88 2.43 4.27 -10.01
CA CYS A 88 2.78 3.57 -11.24
C CYS A 88 2.59 4.49 -12.45
N ALA A 89 3.69 4.90 -13.05
CA ALA A 89 3.70 5.74 -14.24
C ALA A 89 3.94 4.98 -15.55
N VAL A 90 4.14 3.66 -15.48
CA VAL A 90 4.41 2.80 -16.62
C VAL A 90 3.30 1.78 -16.88
N THR A 91 3.34 1.13 -18.03
CA THR A 91 2.37 0.09 -18.45
C THR A 91 3.06 -1.00 -19.24
N THR A 92 2.63 -2.24 -19.03
CA THR A 92 3.00 -3.39 -19.86
C THR A 92 2.29 -3.38 -21.22
N GLY A 93 1.33 -2.48 -21.42
CA GLY A 93 0.40 -2.48 -22.57
C GLY A 93 -0.70 -3.53 -22.46
N LYS A 94 -0.79 -4.27 -21.36
CA LYS A 94 -1.84 -5.26 -21.04
C LYS A 94 -2.48 -4.91 -19.71
N GLN A 95 -3.69 -4.41 -19.76
CA GLN A 95 -4.42 -3.91 -18.57
C GLN A 95 -4.51 -4.97 -17.45
N ASP A 96 -4.76 -6.24 -17.78
CA ASP A 96 -4.86 -7.33 -16.80
C ASP A 96 -3.54 -7.55 -16.05
N ASN A 97 -2.40 -7.45 -16.74
CA ASN A 97 -1.08 -7.59 -16.10
C ASN A 97 -0.81 -6.40 -15.17
N ASP A 98 -1.05 -5.18 -15.67
CA ASP A 98 -0.90 -3.96 -14.89
C ASP A 98 -1.78 -4.00 -13.64
N GLY A 99 -3.05 -4.36 -13.80
CA GLY A 99 -4.01 -4.51 -12.69
C GLY A 99 -3.56 -5.54 -11.65
N ARG A 100 -3.01 -6.67 -12.09
CA ARG A 100 -2.50 -7.70 -11.18
C ARG A 100 -1.33 -7.21 -10.34
N VAL A 101 -0.33 -6.56 -10.97
CA VAL A 101 0.83 -6.02 -10.25
C VAL A 101 0.39 -4.98 -9.21
N LEU A 102 -0.48 -4.05 -9.61
CA LEU A 102 -1.00 -3.01 -8.73
C LEU A 102 -1.84 -3.59 -7.58
N SER A 103 -2.72 -4.56 -7.85
CA SER A 103 -3.54 -5.20 -6.81
C SER A 103 -2.68 -5.88 -5.75
N ILE A 104 -1.64 -6.61 -6.16
CA ILE A 104 -0.72 -7.26 -5.20
C ILE A 104 0.05 -6.20 -4.40
N ALA A 105 0.57 -5.17 -5.08
CA ALA A 105 1.34 -4.12 -4.41
C ALA A 105 0.48 -3.34 -3.38
N ASN A 106 -0.75 -3.00 -3.74
CA ASN A 106 -1.69 -2.34 -2.84
C ASN A 106 -2.05 -3.24 -1.64
N SER A 107 -2.34 -4.53 -1.88
CA SER A 107 -2.63 -5.47 -0.79
C SER A 107 -1.47 -5.58 0.21
N VAL A 108 -0.22 -5.61 -0.27
CA VAL A 108 0.97 -5.60 0.61
C VAL A 108 1.11 -4.27 1.34
N PHE A 109 0.86 -3.16 0.66
CA PHE A 109 0.92 -1.82 1.23
C PHE A 109 -0.11 -1.64 2.35
N GLU A 110 -1.37 -1.95 2.07
CA GLU A 110 -2.48 -1.92 3.03
C GLU A 110 -2.20 -2.81 4.26
N THR A 111 -1.64 -4.02 4.06
CA THR A 111 -1.24 -4.87 5.19
C THR A 111 -0.20 -4.20 6.10
N LEU A 112 0.74 -3.42 5.55
CA LEU A 112 1.70 -2.66 6.36
C LEU A 112 1.02 -1.53 7.13
N GLU A 113 0.07 -0.83 6.53
CA GLU A 113 -0.77 0.16 7.23
C GLU A 113 -1.60 -0.52 8.33
N HIS A 114 -2.22 -1.67 8.04
CA HIS A 114 -3.00 -2.45 9.00
C HIS A 114 -2.19 -2.85 10.24
N ALA A 115 -0.88 -3.10 10.12
CA ALA A 115 -0.03 -3.38 11.28
C ALA A 115 0.10 -2.21 12.25
N THR A 116 -0.15 -0.99 11.78
CA THR A 116 -0.24 0.22 12.63
C THR A 116 -1.67 0.46 13.07
N ILE A 117 -2.62 0.41 12.13
CA ILE A 117 -4.05 0.67 12.37
C ILE A 117 -4.64 -0.26 13.43
N VAL A 118 -4.30 -1.55 13.42
CA VAL A 118 -4.84 -2.50 14.41
C VAL A 118 -4.48 -2.10 15.85
N LYS A 119 -3.29 -1.53 16.06
CA LYS A 119 -2.85 -1.06 17.39
C LYS A 119 -3.65 0.15 17.85
N GLU A 120 -3.91 1.07 16.94
CA GLU A 120 -4.73 2.25 17.21
C GLU A 120 -6.18 1.86 17.49
N GLN A 121 -6.76 0.94 16.71
CA GLN A 121 -8.13 0.46 16.92
C GLN A 121 -8.30 -0.39 18.18
N ILE A 122 -7.27 -1.07 18.65
CA ILE A 122 -7.26 -1.71 19.99
C ILE A 122 -7.26 -0.62 21.07
N ALA A 123 -6.42 0.41 20.90
CA ALA A 123 -6.28 1.48 21.89
C ALA A 123 -7.54 2.35 22.00
N ASP A 124 -8.24 2.61 20.90
CA ASP A 124 -9.50 3.38 20.88
C ASP A 124 -10.74 2.55 21.21
N GLY A 125 -10.59 1.21 21.27
CA GLY A 125 -11.63 0.25 21.65
C GLY A 125 -12.59 -0.11 20.52
N THR A 126 -12.29 0.22 19.26
CA THR A 126 -13.11 -0.17 18.11
C THR A 126 -12.83 -1.60 17.66
N PHE A 127 -11.60 -2.12 17.86
CA PHE A 127 -11.25 -3.51 17.59
C PHE A 127 -11.40 -4.38 18.85
N THR A 128 -12.61 -4.82 19.10
CA THR A 128 -12.96 -5.73 20.22
C THR A 128 -12.77 -7.20 19.84
N ASP A 129 -12.74 -8.12 20.83
CA ASP A 129 -12.71 -9.57 20.58
C ASP A 129 -13.87 -10.03 19.68
N ALA A 130 -15.05 -9.44 19.81
CA ALA A 130 -16.21 -9.77 18.98
C ALA A 130 -16.02 -9.31 17.52
N VAL A 131 -15.43 -8.14 17.31
CA VAL A 131 -15.08 -7.64 15.97
C VAL A 131 -13.98 -8.49 15.35
N LYS A 132 -12.94 -8.82 16.12
CA LYS A 132 -11.84 -9.69 15.69
C LYS A 132 -12.33 -11.07 15.24
N ALA A 133 -13.19 -11.71 16.04
CA ALA A 133 -13.75 -13.02 15.67
C ALA A 133 -14.55 -12.95 14.36
N GLU A 134 -15.31 -11.87 14.15
CA GLU A 134 -16.10 -11.69 12.94
C GLU A 134 -15.23 -11.37 11.71
N TYR A 135 -14.18 -10.57 11.89
CA TYR A 135 -13.18 -10.31 10.84
C TYR A 135 -12.49 -11.62 10.42
N LEU A 136 -12.02 -12.43 11.38
CA LEU A 136 -11.37 -13.70 11.09
C LEU A 136 -12.31 -14.70 10.39
N ARG A 137 -13.61 -14.69 10.71
CA ARG A 137 -14.62 -15.44 9.98
C ARG A 137 -14.71 -14.99 8.50
N GLY A 138 -14.56 -13.70 8.24
CA GLY A 138 -14.47 -13.13 6.89
C GLY A 138 -13.23 -13.60 6.14
N ILE A 139 -12.07 -13.60 6.81
CA ILE A 139 -10.81 -14.14 6.26
C ILE A 139 -10.96 -15.63 5.91
N ASP A 140 -11.49 -16.46 6.80
CA ASP A 140 -11.70 -17.89 6.54
C ASP A 140 -12.60 -18.13 5.33
N ALA A 141 -13.64 -17.32 5.17
CA ALA A 141 -14.50 -17.38 3.99
C ALA A 141 -13.74 -16.98 2.70
N ALA A 142 -12.89 -15.98 2.77
CA ALA A 142 -12.04 -15.54 1.65
C ALA A 142 -11.00 -16.58 1.24
N LEU A 143 -10.48 -17.37 2.18
CA LEU A 143 -9.56 -18.48 1.90
C LEU A 143 -10.21 -19.63 1.10
N THR A 144 -11.54 -19.74 1.12
CA THR A 144 -12.32 -20.76 0.42
C THR A 144 -13.40 -20.14 -0.48
N PRO A 145 -13.02 -19.30 -1.48
CA PRO A 145 -14.01 -18.60 -2.30
C PRO A 145 -14.88 -19.57 -3.08
N LYS A 146 -16.15 -19.19 -3.28
CA LYS A 146 -17.14 -19.98 -4.05
C LYS A 146 -16.74 -20.12 -5.54
N VAL A 147 -15.90 -19.20 -6.04
CA VAL A 147 -15.38 -19.24 -7.42
C VAL A 147 -14.08 -20.06 -7.44
N GLN A 148 -14.06 -21.12 -8.25
CA GLN A 148 -12.84 -21.91 -8.45
C GLN A 148 -11.82 -21.10 -9.27
N LEU A 149 -10.73 -20.72 -8.62
CA LEU A 149 -9.50 -20.31 -9.28
C LEU A 149 -8.62 -21.56 -9.52
N ASP A 150 -7.67 -21.50 -10.45
CA ASP A 150 -6.69 -22.57 -10.54
C ASP A 150 -5.85 -22.68 -9.25
N LEU A 151 -5.31 -23.87 -8.97
CA LEU A 151 -4.61 -24.17 -7.70
C LEU A 151 -3.41 -23.25 -7.44
N ALA A 152 -2.75 -22.79 -8.49
CA ALA A 152 -1.60 -21.91 -8.37
C ALA A 152 -2.02 -20.48 -8.00
N ASN A 153 -3.03 -19.93 -8.70
CA ASN A 153 -3.59 -18.62 -8.39
C ASN A 153 -4.19 -18.60 -6.99
N MET A 154 -4.88 -19.67 -6.57
CA MET A 154 -5.40 -19.82 -5.21
C MET A 154 -4.30 -19.78 -4.15
N ARG A 155 -3.14 -20.39 -4.40
CA ARG A 155 -2.04 -20.41 -3.46
C ARG A 155 -1.50 -19.01 -3.21
N PHE A 156 -1.27 -18.23 -4.25
CA PHE A 156 -0.77 -16.86 -4.15
C PHE A 156 -1.80 -15.91 -3.53
N TYR A 157 -3.05 -16.05 -3.93
CA TYR A 157 -4.17 -15.30 -3.35
C TYR A 157 -4.27 -15.56 -1.84
N ARG A 158 -4.32 -16.83 -1.42
CA ARG A 158 -4.35 -17.19 0.01
C ARG A 158 -3.15 -16.66 0.79
N THR A 159 -1.98 -16.60 0.17
CA THR A 159 -0.78 -16.05 0.85
C THR A 159 -1.00 -14.60 1.27
N LEU A 160 -1.57 -13.76 0.42
CA LEU A 160 -1.84 -12.35 0.75
C LEU A 160 -2.98 -12.22 1.76
N ILE A 161 -4.05 -12.98 1.60
CA ILE A 161 -5.17 -12.99 2.56
C ILE A 161 -4.68 -13.41 3.96
N MET A 162 -3.86 -14.46 4.04
CA MET A 162 -3.29 -14.90 5.32
C MET A 162 -2.30 -13.90 5.90
N LEU A 163 -1.50 -13.23 5.07
CA LEU A 163 -0.58 -12.19 5.53
C LEU A 163 -1.34 -11.09 6.26
N ASP A 164 -2.40 -10.57 5.66
CA ASP A 164 -3.25 -9.56 6.28
C ASP A 164 -3.98 -10.10 7.52
N GLY A 165 -4.54 -11.31 7.41
CA GLY A 165 -5.18 -12.00 8.52
C GLY A 165 -4.28 -12.27 9.71
N MET A 166 -2.98 -12.60 9.52
CA MET A 166 -1.99 -12.74 10.59
C MET A 166 -1.71 -11.42 11.27
N VAL A 167 -1.54 -10.35 10.48
CA VAL A 167 -1.25 -9.01 11.00
C VAL A 167 -2.45 -8.47 11.79
N PHE A 168 -3.60 -8.38 11.18
CA PHE A 168 -4.78 -7.77 11.78
C PHE A 168 -5.45 -8.70 12.80
N GLY A 169 -5.54 -10.01 12.50
CA GLY A 169 -6.09 -11.04 13.38
C GLY A 169 -5.15 -11.50 14.49
N GLN A 170 -3.90 -11.00 14.53
CA GLN A 170 -2.92 -11.30 15.60
C GLN A 170 -2.66 -12.80 15.77
N HIS A 171 -2.48 -13.53 14.68
CA HIS A 171 -2.11 -14.96 14.64
C HIS A 171 -3.14 -15.94 15.26
N GLU A 172 -4.37 -15.52 15.51
CA GLU A 172 -5.35 -16.33 16.25
C GLU A 172 -5.76 -17.61 15.51
N HIS A 173 -5.78 -17.61 14.16
CA HIS A 173 -6.17 -18.76 13.33
C HIS A 173 -5.00 -19.49 12.68
N ASP A 174 -3.77 -19.24 13.10
CA ASP A 174 -2.55 -19.80 12.48
C ASP A 174 -2.54 -21.33 12.42
N GLU A 175 -2.94 -22.02 13.50
CA GLU A 175 -2.97 -23.49 13.55
C GLU A 175 -3.94 -24.07 12.51
N ASP A 176 -5.13 -23.47 12.37
CA ASP A 176 -6.15 -23.90 11.39
C ASP A 176 -5.67 -23.63 9.96
N TRP A 177 -5.07 -22.48 9.70
CA TRP A 177 -4.55 -22.13 8.37
C TRP A 177 -3.36 -22.99 7.98
N GLN A 178 -2.46 -23.29 8.93
CA GLN A 178 -1.35 -24.21 8.73
C GLN A 178 -1.83 -25.61 8.37
N HIS A 179 -2.87 -26.09 9.05
CA HIS A 179 -3.46 -27.41 8.79
C HIS A 179 -4.13 -27.46 7.41
N ASN A 180 -4.99 -26.47 7.10
CA ASN A 180 -5.82 -26.49 5.91
C ASN A 180 -5.09 -26.04 4.63
N PHE A 181 -4.11 -25.13 4.74
CA PHE A 181 -3.41 -24.51 3.62
C PHE A 181 -1.90 -24.41 3.84
N PRO A 182 -1.19 -25.49 4.13
CA PRO A 182 0.19 -25.49 4.64
C PRO A 182 1.18 -24.74 3.74
N THR A 183 0.99 -24.77 2.42
CA THR A 183 1.89 -24.07 1.48
C THR A 183 1.69 -22.56 1.52
N SER A 184 0.46 -22.08 1.49
CA SER A 184 0.14 -20.65 1.55
C SER A 184 0.51 -20.08 2.92
N PHE A 185 0.24 -20.83 3.99
CA PHE A 185 0.63 -20.48 5.36
C PHE A 185 2.14 -20.29 5.48
N LYS A 186 2.95 -21.26 4.98
CA LYS A 186 4.41 -21.12 4.95
C LYS A 186 4.89 -19.86 4.24
N TYR A 187 4.23 -19.49 3.14
CA TYR A 187 4.58 -18.28 2.41
C TYR A 187 4.17 -17.02 3.19
N ALA A 188 2.96 -16.98 3.74
CA ALA A 188 2.48 -15.86 4.56
C ALA A 188 3.36 -15.66 5.80
N THR A 189 3.76 -16.73 6.50
CA THR A 189 4.69 -16.67 7.64
C THR A 189 6.02 -16.02 7.26
N LYS A 190 6.60 -16.37 6.09
CA LYS A 190 7.83 -15.70 5.60
C LYS A 190 7.65 -14.20 5.42
N LEU A 191 6.45 -13.75 4.98
CA LEU A 191 6.17 -12.35 4.73
C LEU A 191 5.85 -11.58 6.03
N VAL A 192 5.07 -12.18 6.94
CA VAL A 192 4.72 -11.53 8.20
C VAL A 192 5.93 -11.32 9.11
N GLU A 193 6.93 -12.21 9.07
CA GLU A 193 8.21 -12.01 9.76
C GLU A 193 8.89 -10.69 9.36
N ILE A 194 8.75 -10.25 8.10
CA ILE A 194 9.30 -8.97 7.65
C ILE A 194 8.50 -7.80 8.26
N VAL A 195 7.17 -7.93 8.35
CA VAL A 195 6.31 -6.94 9.01
C VAL A 195 6.74 -6.75 10.47
N GLU A 196 6.85 -7.85 11.21
CA GLU A 196 7.12 -7.88 12.65
C GLU A 196 8.53 -7.39 13.04
N GLN A 197 9.51 -7.56 12.13
CA GLN A 197 10.89 -7.11 12.34
C GLN A 197 11.11 -5.61 12.14
N ASN A 198 10.07 -4.86 11.72
CA ASN A 198 10.20 -3.44 11.42
C ASN A 198 9.22 -2.61 12.27
N ASP A 199 9.69 -1.44 12.70
CA ASP A 199 8.83 -0.41 13.27
C ASP A 199 8.22 0.40 12.13
N LEU A 200 6.97 0.07 11.81
CA LEU A 200 6.25 0.65 10.66
C LEU A 200 5.78 2.10 10.89
N THR A 201 5.89 2.61 12.11
CA THR A 201 5.67 4.04 12.40
C THR A 201 6.84 4.91 11.93
N VAL A 202 7.97 4.28 11.55
CA VAL A 202 9.15 4.95 11.02
C VAL A 202 9.17 4.85 9.49
N PRO A 203 9.00 5.94 8.72
CA PRO A 203 8.86 5.91 7.26
C PRO A 203 9.96 5.13 6.53
N PHE A 204 11.21 5.21 7.02
CA PHE A 204 12.32 4.44 6.44
C PHE A 204 12.17 2.94 6.63
N GLN A 205 11.67 2.49 7.80
CA GLN A 205 11.44 1.07 8.07
C GLN A 205 10.20 0.56 7.32
N PHE A 206 9.14 1.37 7.25
CA PHE A 206 7.96 1.08 6.43
C PHE A 206 8.35 0.83 4.96
N ARG A 207 9.05 1.80 4.34
CA ARG A 207 9.52 1.64 2.95
C ARG A 207 10.39 0.40 2.76
N ARG A 208 11.28 0.13 3.70
CA ARG A 208 12.16 -1.06 3.64
C ARG A 208 11.36 -2.36 3.75
N ALA A 209 10.40 -2.43 4.66
CA ALA A 209 9.51 -3.58 4.80
C ALA A 209 8.71 -3.81 3.52
N LEU A 210 8.13 -2.75 2.93
CA LEU A 210 7.39 -2.80 1.67
C LEU A 210 8.23 -3.41 0.54
N VAL A 211 9.42 -2.88 0.29
CA VAL A 211 10.32 -3.42 -0.75
C VAL A 211 10.68 -4.88 -0.48
N ASN A 212 11.04 -5.21 0.77
CA ASN A 212 11.44 -6.57 1.13
C ASN A 212 10.28 -7.59 1.01
N ILE A 213 9.05 -7.21 1.33
CA ILE A 213 7.87 -8.09 1.18
C ILE A 213 7.57 -8.31 -0.31
N LEU A 214 7.60 -7.25 -1.13
CA LEU A 214 7.42 -7.37 -2.57
C LEU A 214 8.49 -8.28 -3.21
N ASP A 215 9.74 -8.18 -2.78
CA ASP A 215 10.82 -9.05 -3.21
C ASP A 215 10.60 -10.50 -2.79
N ALA A 216 10.30 -10.73 -1.51
CA ALA A 216 10.05 -12.06 -0.99
C ALA A 216 8.83 -12.72 -1.67
N TYR A 217 7.79 -11.95 -1.95
CA TYR A 217 6.62 -12.43 -2.68
C TYR A 217 6.95 -12.76 -4.15
N ASN A 218 7.75 -11.92 -4.80
CA ASN A 218 8.24 -12.16 -6.15
C ASN A 218 9.12 -13.44 -6.24
N GLU A 219 9.99 -13.67 -5.24
CA GLU A 219 10.75 -14.92 -5.12
C GLU A 219 9.84 -16.14 -4.96
N ILE A 220 8.75 -16.03 -4.19
CA ILE A 220 7.75 -17.10 -4.05
C ILE A 220 7.14 -17.42 -5.42
N ILE A 221 6.75 -16.42 -6.20
CA ILE A 221 6.20 -16.60 -7.56
C ILE A 221 7.21 -17.31 -8.46
N ILE A 222 8.45 -16.82 -8.53
CA ILE A 222 9.52 -17.36 -9.37
C ILE A 222 9.85 -18.80 -8.96
N SER A 223 9.97 -19.08 -7.66
CA SER A 223 10.29 -20.42 -7.16
C SER A 223 9.20 -21.47 -7.46
N ASN A 224 8.00 -21.03 -7.78
CA ASN A 224 6.90 -21.88 -8.23
C ASN A 224 6.81 -21.99 -9.78
N GLY A 225 7.81 -21.49 -10.50
CA GLY A 225 7.91 -21.63 -11.96
C GLY A 225 7.15 -20.57 -12.77
N TYR A 226 6.71 -19.48 -12.15
CA TYR A 226 6.03 -18.38 -12.81
C TYR A 226 6.99 -17.23 -13.13
N GLN A 227 6.60 -16.38 -14.08
CA GLN A 227 7.32 -15.15 -14.37
C GLN A 227 7.23 -14.18 -13.20
N GLY A 228 8.32 -13.51 -12.87
CA GLY A 228 8.35 -12.47 -11.85
C GLY A 228 7.47 -11.26 -12.19
N MET A 229 7.11 -10.51 -11.17
CA MET A 229 6.15 -9.40 -11.27
C MET A 229 6.81 -8.04 -11.57
N HIS A 230 8.15 -7.99 -11.64
CA HIS A 230 8.92 -6.77 -11.97
C HIS A 230 8.60 -5.55 -11.07
N PHE A 231 8.30 -5.77 -9.78
CA PHE A 231 7.91 -4.68 -8.87
C PHE A 231 8.90 -3.52 -8.83
N HIS A 232 10.22 -3.81 -8.89
CA HIS A 232 11.27 -2.79 -8.84
C HIS A 232 11.22 -1.75 -9.97
N THR A 233 10.76 -2.15 -11.15
CA THR A 233 10.73 -1.29 -12.35
C THR A 233 9.34 -0.89 -12.76
N PHE A 234 8.31 -1.57 -12.24
CA PHE A 234 6.91 -1.26 -12.52
C PHE A 234 6.32 -0.26 -11.50
N LEU A 235 6.77 -0.32 -10.25
CA LEU A 235 6.28 0.54 -9.18
C LEU A 235 7.30 1.62 -8.84
N ASN A 236 6.83 2.83 -8.60
CA ASN A 236 7.58 3.87 -7.94
C ASN A 236 7.19 3.91 -6.46
N ILE A 237 8.18 3.79 -5.57
CA ILE A 237 7.96 3.85 -4.12
C ILE A 237 8.66 5.09 -3.58
N THR A 238 7.93 5.94 -2.86
CA THR A 238 8.44 7.19 -2.28
C THR A 238 9.79 6.97 -1.58
N PRO A 239 10.87 7.67 -1.97
CA PRO A 239 12.16 7.54 -1.32
C PRO A 239 12.16 8.21 0.06
N VAL A 240 12.80 7.53 1.03
CA VAL A 240 13.05 8.08 2.37
C VAL A 240 14.55 8.31 2.51
N ILE A 241 14.96 9.58 2.56
CA ILE A 241 16.36 9.97 2.43
C ILE A 241 16.79 10.96 3.52
N SER A 242 18.08 11.00 3.84
CA SER A 242 18.59 11.95 4.82
C SER A 242 18.87 13.32 4.20
N LYS A 243 18.80 14.38 5.02
CA LYS A 243 19.21 15.76 4.61
C LYS A 243 20.63 15.81 4.04
N ARG A 244 21.52 14.89 4.46
CA ARG A 244 22.88 14.78 3.90
C ARG A 244 22.84 14.24 2.46
N GLN A 245 22.03 13.23 2.20
CA GLN A 245 21.91 12.62 0.85
C GLN A 245 21.36 13.63 -0.17
N LEU A 246 20.43 14.51 0.20
CA LEU A 246 19.90 15.54 -0.70
C LEU A 246 20.98 16.39 -1.37
N ARG A 247 22.12 16.61 -0.69
CA ARG A 247 23.25 17.41 -1.17
C ARG A 247 24.26 16.64 -2.01
N LEU A 248 24.10 15.31 -2.14
CA LEU A 248 24.95 14.49 -2.99
C LEU A 248 24.55 14.65 -4.46
N SER A 249 25.50 14.44 -5.37
CA SER A 249 25.19 14.32 -6.79
C SER A 249 24.37 13.06 -7.05
N LEU A 250 23.46 13.13 -8.02
CA LEU A 250 22.47 12.10 -8.28
C LEU A 250 23.11 10.70 -8.44
N ASN A 251 24.21 10.60 -9.18
CA ASN A 251 24.92 9.36 -9.45
C ASN A 251 25.53 8.65 -8.24
N GLN A 252 25.56 9.30 -7.08
CA GLN A 252 26.03 8.68 -5.83
C GLN A 252 24.97 7.82 -5.14
N VAL A 253 23.70 7.99 -5.50
CA VAL A 253 22.57 7.30 -4.85
C VAL A 253 21.61 6.68 -5.85
N TYR A 254 21.46 7.28 -7.04
CA TYR A 254 20.50 6.87 -8.05
C TYR A 254 21.14 6.65 -9.41
N GLN A 255 20.50 5.79 -10.20
CA GLN A 255 20.80 5.59 -11.60
C GLN A 255 19.55 5.74 -12.46
N ILE A 256 19.70 6.30 -13.66
CA ILE A 256 18.63 6.35 -14.65
C ILE A 256 18.77 5.11 -15.53
N LYS A 257 17.68 4.37 -15.68
CA LYS A 257 17.58 3.22 -16.57
C LYS A 257 16.48 3.43 -17.59
N HIS A 258 16.72 2.98 -18.81
CA HIS A 258 15.64 2.83 -19.79
C HIS A 258 14.71 1.74 -19.29
N SER A 259 13.43 2.06 -19.13
CA SER A 259 12.41 1.12 -18.64
C SER A 259 12.13 0.05 -19.71
N GLU A 260 11.85 -1.16 -19.28
CA GLU A 260 11.28 -2.20 -20.14
C GLU A 260 9.82 -1.96 -20.50
N PHE A 261 9.17 -1.02 -19.80
CA PHE A 261 7.78 -0.63 -19.94
C PHE A 261 7.65 0.71 -20.67
N LYS A 262 6.42 1.03 -21.11
CA LYS A 262 6.10 2.33 -21.70
C LYS A 262 5.51 3.27 -20.67
N ASN A 263 5.77 4.56 -20.82
CA ASN A 263 5.10 5.59 -20.02
C ASN A 263 3.59 5.53 -20.26
N ARG A 264 2.81 5.39 -19.21
CA ARG A 264 1.35 5.21 -19.27
C ARG A 264 0.61 6.41 -19.87
N ALA A 265 1.08 7.62 -19.58
CA ALA A 265 0.43 8.84 -20.06
C ALA A 265 0.74 9.14 -21.54
N THR A 266 1.95 8.83 -22.01
CA THR A 266 2.42 9.22 -23.33
C THR A 266 2.53 8.06 -24.34
N GLY A 267 2.56 6.81 -23.87
CA GLY A 267 2.82 5.60 -24.67
C GLY A 267 4.26 5.51 -25.19
N LYS A 268 5.14 6.44 -24.85
CA LYS A 268 6.56 6.48 -25.28
C LYS A 268 7.44 5.66 -24.35
N ASP A 269 8.71 5.56 -24.72
CA ASP A 269 9.74 4.98 -23.84
C ASP A 269 9.79 5.74 -22.51
N ALA A 270 9.97 5.00 -21.43
CA ALA A 270 10.08 5.53 -20.09
C ALA A 270 11.51 5.39 -19.56
N PHE A 271 11.87 6.25 -18.61
CA PHE A 271 13.17 6.23 -17.93
C PHE A 271 12.93 6.23 -16.43
N ASP A 272 13.35 5.16 -15.76
CA ASP A 272 13.16 5.00 -14.33
C ASP A 272 14.36 5.51 -13.56
N LEU A 273 14.10 6.25 -12.50
CA LEU A 273 15.10 6.66 -11.52
C LEU A 273 15.17 5.60 -10.41
N ILE A 274 16.22 4.79 -10.45
CA ILE A 274 16.39 3.61 -9.61
C ILE A 274 17.31 3.93 -8.43
N ALA A 275 16.90 3.62 -7.21
CA ALA A 275 17.75 3.69 -6.04
C ALA A 275 18.80 2.57 -6.05
N MET A 276 20.08 2.92 -5.87
CA MET A 276 21.18 1.96 -6.01
C MET A 276 21.31 0.98 -4.85
N ASN A 277 20.73 1.32 -3.69
CA ASN A 277 20.82 0.50 -2.48
C ASN A 277 19.89 -0.71 -2.48
N ASP A 278 18.73 -0.62 -3.13
CA ASP A 278 17.70 -1.66 -3.15
C ASP A 278 17.16 -1.97 -4.55
N GLY A 279 17.61 -1.24 -5.57
CA GLY A 279 17.18 -1.45 -6.96
C GLY A 279 15.75 -0.98 -7.28
N GLN A 280 15.05 -0.37 -6.31
CA GLN A 280 13.67 0.06 -6.46
C GLN A 280 13.57 1.39 -7.20
N SER A 281 12.67 1.48 -8.17
CA SER A 281 12.31 2.75 -8.82
C SER A 281 11.62 3.68 -7.82
N ILE A 282 12.00 4.96 -7.87
CA ILE A 282 11.40 6.02 -7.05
C ILE A 282 10.59 7.02 -7.89
N ALA A 283 10.85 7.06 -9.20
CA ALA A 283 10.14 7.92 -10.13
C ALA A 283 10.36 7.45 -11.57
N THR A 284 9.41 7.71 -12.44
CA THR A 284 9.57 7.60 -13.87
C THR A 284 9.73 9.00 -14.45
N LEU A 285 10.92 9.29 -14.99
CA LEU A 285 11.30 10.60 -15.51
C LEU A 285 10.62 10.87 -16.85
N ASN A 286 10.13 12.09 -17.04
CA ASN A 286 9.51 12.52 -18.29
C ASN A 286 10.58 13.05 -19.29
N LEU A 287 11.50 12.18 -19.70
CA LEU A 287 12.57 12.52 -20.64
C LEU A 287 12.11 12.31 -22.08
N ASP A 288 12.52 13.22 -22.97
CA ASP A 288 12.35 13.04 -24.42
C ASP A 288 13.45 12.07 -24.93
N PRO A 289 13.10 10.85 -25.40
CA PRO A 289 14.09 9.87 -25.84
C PRO A 289 15.06 10.40 -26.91
N ALA A 290 14.61 11.34 -27.74
CA ALA A 290 15.44 11.95 -28.78
C ALA A 290 16.53 12.90 -28.22
N LYS A 291 16.38 13.36 -26.99
CA LYS A 291 17.30 14.29 -26.31
C LYS A 291 18.20 13.60 -25.28
N VAL A 292 17.96 12.33 -24.99
CA VAL A 292 18.74 11.56 -24.02
C VAL A 292 20.03 11.08 -24.66
N THR A 293 21.06 11.92 -24.59
CA THR A 293 22.42 11.64 -25.12
C THR A 293 23.40 11.37 -23.97
N PRO A 294 24.61 10.86 -24.24
CA PRO A 294 25.67 10.71 -23.24
C PRO A 294 25.99 12.03 -22.53
N GLU A 295 25.98 13.15 -23.26
CA GLU A 295 26.22 14.49 -22.71
C GLU A 295 25.07 14.91 -21.78
N PHE A 296 23.83 14.60 -22.14
CA PHE A 296 22.68 14.82 -21.28
C PHE A 296 22.86 14.06 -19.95
N TYR A 297 23.14 12.76 -19.99
CA TYR A 297 23.35 11.98 -18.75
C TYR A 297 24.48 12.54 -17.91
N LYS A 298 25.60 12.92 -18.55
CA LYS A 298 26.73 13.50 -17.84
C LYS A 298 26.36 14.79 -17.13
N ALA A 299 25.58 15.66 -17.74
CA ALA A 299 25.11 16.91 -17.13
C ALA A 299 24.07 16.62 -16.04
N PHE A 300 23.08 15.78 -16.33
CA PHE A 300 21.99 15.45 -15.41
C PHE A 300 22.50 14.84 -14.09
N TYR A 301 23.47 13.94 -14.17
CA TYR A 301 24.09 13.31 -13.00
C TYR A 301 24.95 14.24 -12.15
N GLN A 302 25.30 15.44 -12.60
CA GLN A 302 26.02 16.44 -11.81
C GLN A 302 25.06 17.23 -10.88
N HIS A 303 23.77 17.24 -11.17
CA HIS A 303 22.80 17.86 -10.26
C HIS A 303 22.77 17.14 -8.93
N THR A 304 22.47 17.90 -7.86
CA THR A 304 22.20 17.33 -6.56
C THR A 304 20.85 16.59 -6.59
N ILE A 305 20.67 15.64 -5.66
CA ILE A 305 19.41 14.92 -5.52
C ILE A 305 18.27 15.92 -5.26
N GLU A 306 18.51 16.95 -4.44
CA GLU A 306 17.50 17.98 -4.15
C GLU A 306 17.06 18.75 -5.40
N GLU A 307 18.02 19.13 -6.26
CA GLU A 307 17.72 19.82 -7.52
C GLU A 307 16.90 18.94 -8.47
N VAL A 308 17.26 17.66 -8.59
CA VAL A 308 16.51 16.71 -9.43
C VAL A 308 15.11 16.49 -8.85
N PHE A 309 14.97 16.24 -7.56
CA PHE A 309 13.67 15.98 -6.94
C PHE A 309 12.72 17.17 -7.08
N LYS A 310 13.23 18.40 -6.91
CA LYS A 310 12.44 19.62 -7.14
C LYS A 310 12.12 19.87 -8.62
N GLY A 311 13.07 19.57 -9.51
CA GLY A 311 12.90 19.80 -10.96
C GLY A 311 11.93 18.82 -11.62
N GLU A 312 11.87 17.60 -11.15
CA GLU A 312 11.01 16.53 -11.66
C GLU A 312 9.76 16.29 -10.78
N ASP A 313 9.50 17.14 -9.79
CA ASP A 313 8.38 17.04 -8.84
C ASP A 313 8.30 15.67 -8.13
N ILE A 314 9.44 15.15 -7.70
CA ILE A 314 9.52 13.86 -7.02
C ILE A 314 9.26 14.06 -5.52
N LYS A 315 8.15 13.50 -5.01
CA LYS A 315 7.85 13.44 -3.57
C LYS A 315 8.92 12.60 -2.86
N TYR A 316 9.40 13.07 -1.71
CA TYR A 316 10.34 12.35 -0.86
C TYR A 316 10.08 12.64 0.62
N LEU A 317 10.55 11.75 1.49
CA LEU A 317 10.48 11.91 2.94
C LEU A 317 11.87 12.02 3.53
N ILE A 318 11.98 12.74 4.66
CA ILE A 318 13.24 12.90 5.39
C ILE A 318 13.26 11.93 6.58
N ARG A 319 14.35 11.15 6.69
CA ARG A 319 14.62 10.30 7.85
C ARG A 319 15.47 10.99 8.90
#